data_c28b5c15724d72aee4c307812f60412b
#
_entry.id   c28b5c15724d72aee4c307812f60412b
#
_cell.length_a   1.000
_cell.length_b   1.000
_cell.length_c   1.000
_cell.angle_alpha   90.00
_cell.angle_beta   90.00
_cell.angle_gamma   90.00
#
_symmetry.space_group_name_H-M   'P 1'
#
loop_
_entity.id
_entity.type
_entity.pdbx_description
1 polymer ?
#
loop_
_entity_poly.entity_id
_entity_poly.type
_entity_poly.pdbx_seq_one_letter_code
_entity_poly.pdbx_strand_id
1 'polypeptide(L)'
;YGEGIAVLAGDALLTLAFELANQARATNRYKQNDFVGELARTAGHAQLIAGQVADLEGEGKPVSRAQLRYIHEHKTSALLTCSVRLGGMLANATPRQLQALTDFGHHVGLAFQVIDDILDVTLSSEQLGKTAGKDAAVQKATYPSIVGLAKSRKIAADLTAMAYAALKPFKGQAVVLEALADYLLK
;
A
#
# COMPACT_ATOMS: atom_id res chain seq x y z
N TYR A 1 -24.87 3.14 0.81
CA TYR A 1 -25.24 1.72 0.60
C TYR A 1 -25.26 0.92 1.91
N GLY A 2 -24.67 1.42 2.99
CA GLY A 2 -24.55 0.76 4.28
C GLY A 2 -23.35 -0.18 4.41
N GLU A 3 -22.99 -0.53 5.67
CA GLU A 3 -21.78 -1.28 6.00
C GLU A 3 -21.75 -2.69 5.39
N GLY A 4 -22.87 -3.42 5.46
CA GLY A 4 -22.95 -4.78 4.91
C GLY A 4 -22.70 -4.82 3.40
N ILE A 5 -23.25 -3.88 2.64
CA ILE A 5 -23.02 -3.79 1.19
C ILE A 5 -21.56 -3.39 0.90
N ALA A 6 -20.97 -2.53 1.72
CA ALA A 6 -19.56 -2.15 1.56
C ALA A 6 -18.61 -3.35 1.75
N VAL A 7 -18.87 -4.21 2.76
CA VAL A 7 -18.11 -5.45 2.97
C VAL A 7 -18.25 -6.39 1.77
N LEU A 8 -19.49 -6.66 1.34
CA LEU A 8 -19.75 -7.54 0.18
C LEU A 8 -19.13 -7.00 -1.11
N ALA A 9 -19.08 -5.69 -1.30
CA ALA A 9 -18.38 -5.09 -2.44
C ALA A 9 -16.88 -5.36 -2.38
N GLY A 10 -16.26 -5.28 -1.20
CA GLY A 10 -14.86 -5.65 -0.99
C GLY A 10 -14.60 -7.12 -1.32
N ASP A 11 -15.45 -8.03 -0.85
CA ASP A 11 -15.34 -9.47 -1.13
C ASP A 11 -15.48 -9.76 -2.62
N ALA A 12 -16.44 -9.11 -3.29
CA ALA A 12 -16.64 -9.24 -4.73
C ALA A 12 -15.43 -8.73 -5.52
N LEU A 13 -14.85 -7.58 -5.14
CA LEU A 13 -13.67 -7.03 -5.80
C LEU A 13 -12.45 -7.94 -5.63
N LEU A 14 -12.25 -8.52 -4.45
CA LEU A 14 -11.16 -9.47 -4.22
C LEU A 14 -11.33 -10.72 -5.08
N THR A 15 -12.53 -11.27 -5.13
CA THR A 15 -12.82 -12.46 -5.96
C THR A 15 -12.64 -12.15 -7.44
N LEU A 16 -13.12 -10.99 -7.91
CA LEU A 16 -12.92 -10.53 -9.29
C LEU A 16 -11.43 -10.37 -9.63
N ALA A 17 -10.62 -9.87 -8.69
CA ALA A 17 -9.18 -9.75 -8.91
C ALA A 17 -8.51 -11.11 -9.17
N PHE A 18 -8.92 -12.19 -8.48
CA PHE A 18 -8.47 -13.56 -8.76
C PHE A 18 -8.94 -14.07 -10.11
N GLU A 19 -10.19 -13.80 -10.48
CA GLU A 19 -10.74 -14.16 -11.79
C GLU A 19 -9.92 -13.51 -12.91
N LEU A 20 -9.66 -12.20 -12.83
CA LEU A 20 -8.87 -11.46 -13.81
C LEU A 20 -7.41 -11.93 -13.85
N ALA A 21 -6.80 -12.20 -12.70
CA ALA A 21 -5.44 -12.75 -12.63
C ALA A 21 -5.35 -14.14 -13.29
N ASN A 22 -6.40 -14.97 -13.16
CA ASN A 22 -6.47 -16.27 -13.81
C ASN A 22 -6.73 -16.18 -15.32
N GLN A 23 -7.32 -15.11 -15.83
CA GLN A 23 -7.51 -14.86 -17.26
C GLN A 23 -6.29 -14.22 -17.92
N ALA A 24 -5.31 -13.75 -17.13
CA ALA A 24 -4.11 -13.10 -17.62
C ALA A 24 -3.29 -14.04 -18.54
N ARG A 25 -2.88 -13.53 -19.69
CA ARG A 25 -2.06 -14.31 -20.63
C ARG A 25 -0.63 -14.43 -20.12
N ALA A 26 -0.07 -15.62 -20.19
CA ALA A 26 1.34 -15.85 -19.93
C ALA A 26 2.22 -15.00 -20.84
N THR A 27 3.34 -14.54 -20.33
CA THR A 27 4.36 -13.82 -21.07
C THR A 27 5.59 -14.72 -21.25
N ASN A 28 6.66 -14.23 -21.88
CA ASN A 28 7.88 -15.02 -22.02
C ASN A 28 8.57 -15.31 -20.66
N ARG A 29 8.34 -14.48 -19.62
CA ARG A 29 8.96 -14.62 -18.30
C ARG A 29 8.03 -15.12 -17.22
N TYR A 30 6.73 -14.89 -17.36
CA TYR A 30 5.74 -15.16 -16.32
C TYR A 30 4.64 -16.08 -16.84
N LYS A 31 4.39 -17.15 -16.10
CA LYS A 31 3.31 -18.09 -16.36
C LYS A 31 2.00 -17.55 -15.77
N GLN A 32 0.87 -18.06 -16.23
CA GLN A 32 -0.44 -17.70 -15.70
C GLN A 32 -0.54 -17.91 -14.17
N ASN A 33 0.03 -18.99 -13.65
CA ASN A 33 0.03 -19.26 -12.21
C ASN A 33 0.84 -18.25 -11.39
N ASP A 34 1.80 -17.55 -12.01
CA ASP A 34 2.61 -16.55 -11.31
C ASP A 34 1.75 -15.34 -10.92
N PHE A 35 0.79 -14.93 -11.76
CA PHE A 35 -0.12 -13.82 -11.47
C PHE A 35 -1.05 -14.15 -10.30
N VAL A 36 -1.69 -15.33 -10.35
CA VAL A 36 -2.58 -15.79 -9.27
C VAL A 36 -1.78 -15.99 -7.98
N GLY A 37 -0.59 -16.59 -8.07
CA GLY A 37 0.29 -16.83 -6.94
C GLY A 37 0.78 -15.53 -6.27
N GLU A 38 1.10 -14.49 -7.04
CA GLU A 38 1.48 -13.17 -6.54
C GLU A 38 0.35 -12.54 -5.72
N LEU A 39 -0.87 -12.53 -6.29
CA LEU A 39 -2.05 -12.00 -5.62
C LEU A 39 -2.40 -12.80 -4.35
N ALA A 40 -2.37 -14.13 -4.42
CA ALA A 40 -2.73 -15.01 -3.31
C ALA A 40 -1.78 -14.84 -2.11
N ARG A 41 -0.46 -14.77 -2.35
CA ARG A 41 0.52 -14.52 -1.29
C ARG A 41 0.31 -13.17 -0.64
N THR A 42 -0.02 -12.15 -1.45
CA THR A 42 -0.14 -10.77 -0.96
C THR A 42 -1.45 -10.54 -0.22
N ALA A 43 -2.58 -10.97 -0.79
CA ALA A 43 -3.90 -10.82 -0.16
C ALA A 43 -4.11 -11.79 1.02
N GLY A 44 -3.29 -12.83 1.10
CA GLY A 44 -3.43 -13.93 2.05
C GLY A 44 -2.82 -13.65 3.43
N HIS A 45 -2.74 -14.75 4.19
CA HIS A 45 -2.31 -14.78 5.59
C HIS A 45 -0.87 -14.31 5.82
N ALA A 46 -0.02 -14.39 4.79
CA ALA A 46 1.39 -14.04 4.94
C ALA A 46 1.66 -12.52 4.88
N GLN A 47 0.72 -11.73 4.31
CA GLN A 47 0.90 -10.29 4.18
C GLN A 47 -0.33 -9.51 4.64
N LEU A 48 -1.30 -9.23 3.77
CA LEU A 48 -2.42 -8.33 4.08
C LEU A 48 -3.17 -8.76 5.35
N ILE A 49 -3.51 -10.04 5.47
CA ILE A 49 -4.23 -10.55 6.65
C ILE A 49 -3.34 -10.47 7.90
N ALA A 50 -2.04 -10.81 7.80
CA ALA A 50 -1.12 -10.66 8.93
C ALA A 50 -1.00 -9.20 9.39
N GLY A 51 -0.95 -8.25 8.44
CA GLY A 51 -0.96 -6.83 8.75
C GLY A 51 -2.25 -6.36 9.40
N GLN A 52 -3.40 -6.87 8.94
CA GLN A 52 -4.70 -6.57 9.53
C GLN A 52 -4.84 -7.13 10.95
N VAL A 53 -4.37 -8.36 11.18
CA VAL A 53 -4.36 -8.97 12.53
C VAL A 53 -3.48 -8.16 13.48
N ALA A 54 -2.26 -7.80 13.05
CA ALA A 54 -1.34 -6.99 13.85
C ALA A 54 -1.91 -5.60 14.19
N ASP A 55 -2.67 -4.99 13.26
CA ASP A 55 -3.36 -3.71 13.47
C ASP A 55 -4.42 -3.85 14.58
N LEU A 56 -5.30 -4.85 14.49
CA LEU A 56 -6.33 -5.14 15.50
C LEU A 56 -5.73 -5.48 16.86
N GLU A 57 -4.67 -6.29 16.90
CA GLU A 57 -3.98 -6.65 18.16
C GLU A 57 -3.27 -5.46 18.82
N GLY A 58 -2.94 -4.43 18.03
CA GLY A 58 -2.29 -3.19 18.47
C GLY A 58 -3.27 -2.15 19.03
N GLU A 59 -4.58 -2.29 18.81
CA GLU A 59 -5.57 -1.33 19.31
C GLU A 59 -5.56 -1.23 20.85
N GLY A 60 -5.50 -0.02 21.36
CA GLY A 60 -5.46 0.25 22.81
C GLY A 60 -4.17 -0.19 23.51
N LYS A 61 -3.12 -0.58 22.80
CA LYS A 61 -1.84 -1.03 23.36
C LYS A 61 -0.67 -0.17 22.90
N PRO A 62 0.42 -0.07 23.68
CA PRO A 62 1.65 0.53 23.20
C PRO A 62 2.22 -0.25 22.01
N VAL A 63 2.35 0.42 20.88
CA VAL A 63 2.92 -0.14 19.64
C VAL A 63 4.27 0.52 19.38
N SER A 64 5.31 -0.28 19.17
CA SER A 64 6.62 0.22 18.80
C SER A 64 6.63 0.71 17.35
N ARG A 65 7.60 1.58 16.99
CA ARG A 65 7.79 2.02 15.60
C ARG A 65 8.00 0.85 14.63
N ALA A 66 8.68 -0.22 15.07
CA ALA A 66 8.91 -1.39 14.25
C ALA A 66 7.60 -2.17 13.97
N GLN A 67 6.74 -2.30 14.98
CA GLN A 67 5.43 -2.91 14.83
C GLN A 67 4.51 -2.07 13.93
N LEU A 68 4.46 -0.73 14.12
CA LEU A 68 3.70 0.15 13.24
C LEU A 68 4.16 0.03 11.79
N ARG A 69 5.47 0.02 11.56
CA ARG A 69 6.02 -0.19 10.23
C ARG A 69 5.61 -1.54 9.64
N TYR A 70 5.65 -2.62 10.43
CA TYR A 70 5.18 -3.94 10.02
C TYR A 70 3.70 -3.91 9.58
N ILE A 71 2.84 -3.25 10.36
CA ILE A 71 1.42 -3.09 10.02
C ILE A 71 1.27 -2.38 8.66
N HIS A 72 1.93 -1.26 8.45
CA HIS A 72 1.85 -0.49 7.22
C HIS A 72 2.42 -1.25 6.01
N GLU A 73 3.52 -1.97 6.20
CA GLU A 73 4.12 -2.80 5.14
C GLU A 73 3.18 -3.91 4.69
N HIS A 74 2.56 -4.61 5.62
CA HIS A 74 1.75 -5.79 5.32
C HIS A 74 0.30 -5.45 4.97
N LYS A 75 -0.35 -4.58 5.76
CA LYS A 75 -1.76 -4.23 5.57
C LYS A 75 -2.02 -3.41 4.30
N THR A 76 -1.13 -2.50 3.96
CA THR A 76 -1.37 -1.52 2.87
C THR A 76 -0.33 -1.60 1.77
N SER A 77 0.97 -1.46 2.10
CA SER A 77 2.04 -1.39 1.10
C SER A 77 2.14 -2.68 0.27
N ALA A 78 1.90 -3.84 0.87
CA ALA A 78 1.95 -5.12 0.18
C ALA A 78 1.02 -5.19 -1.03
N LEU A 79 -0.26 -4.81 -0.88
CA LEU A 79 -1.23 -4.89 -1.97
C LEU A 79 -0.99 -3.84 -3.06
N LEU A 80 -0.56 -2.63 -2.71
CA LEU A 80 -0.10 -1.62 -3.66
C LEU A 80 1.10 -2.12 -4.47
N THR A 81 2.08 -2.70 -3.79
CA THR A 81 3.26 -3.32 -4.43
C THR A 81 2.85 -4.45 -5.37
N CYS A 82 1.96 -5.33 -4.94
CA CYS A 82 1.43 -6.42 -5.77
C CYS A 82 0.78 -5.90 -7.05
N SER A 83 -0.05 -4.86 -6.95
CA SER A 83 -0.73 -4.27 -8.11
C SER A 83 0.25 -3.75 -9.15
N VAL A 84 1.29 -3.02 -8.71
CA VAL A 84 2.35 -2.53 -9.60
C VAL A 84 3.18 -3.68 -10.21
N ARG A 85 3.48 -4.70 -9.42
CA ARG A 85 4.22 -5.89 -9.87
C ARG A 85 3.44 -6.70 -10.90
N LEU A 86 2.15 -6.92 -10.67
CA LEU A 86 1.28 -7.61 -11.62
C LEU A 86 1.24 -6.88 -12.98
N GLY A 87 1.15 -5.55 -12.98
CA GLY A 87 1.26 -4.75 -14.19
C GLY A 87 2.61 -4.94 -14.90
N GLY A 88 3.70 -4.94 -14.14
CA GLY A 88 5.05 -5.23 -14.66
C GLY A 88 5.18 -6.64 -15.25
N MET A 89 4.64 -7.65 -14.58
CA MET A 89 4.65 -9.03 -15.03
C MET A 89 3.86 -9.19 -16.34
N LEU A 90 2.69 -8.56 -16.44
CA LEU A 90 1.88 -8.53 -17.67
C LEU A 90 2.60 -7.84 -18.83
N ALA A 91 3.39 -6.82 -18.54
CA ALA A 91 4.26 -6.14 -19.50
C ALA A 91 5.58 -6.92 -19.78
N ASN A 92 5.72 -8.15 -19.28
CA ASN A 92 6.92 -8.98 -19.45
C ASN A 92 8.21 -8.33 -18.91
N ALA A 93 8.11 -7.59 -17.79
CA ALA A 93 9.25 -6.90 -17.16
C ALA A 93 10.41 -7.85 -16.87
N THR A 94 11.63 -7.37 -17.08
CA THR A 94 12.84 -8.09 -16.67
C THR A 94 12.93 -8.16 -15.13
N PRO A 95 13.72 -9.08 -14.55
CA PRO A 95 13.90 -9.14 -13.08
C PRO A 95 14.33 -7.80 -12.48
N ARG A 96 15.19 -7.06 -13.15
CA ARG A 96 15.64 -5.72 -12.72
C ARG A 96 14.50 -4.69 -12.73
N GLN A 97 13.66 -4.72 -13.76
CA GLN A 97 12.49 -3.84 -13.85
C GLN A 97 11.45 -4.23 -12.79
N LEU A 98 11.21 -5.53 -12.60
CA LEU A 98 10.27 -5.99 -11.57
C LEU A 98 10.74 -5.61 -10.16
N GLN A 99 12.06 -5.67 -9.87
CA GLN A 99 12.60 -5.19 -8.61
C GLN A 99 12.38 -3.68 -8.43
N ALA A 100 12.64 -2.88 -9.47
CA ALA A 100 12.39 -1.44 -9.45
C ALA A 100 10.91 -1.11 -9.18
N LEU A 101 9.98 -1.85 -9.79
CA LEU A 101 8.54 -1.74 -9.52
C LEU A 101 8.17 -2.18 -8.10
N THR A 102 8.85 -3.19 -7.57
CA THR A 102 8.69 -3.63 -6.17
C THR A 102 9.10 -2.52 -5.20
N ASP A 103 10.28 -1.95 -5.40
CA ASP A 103 10.80 -0.87 -4.56
C ASP A 103 9.89 0.37 -4.65
N PHE A 104 9.44 0.71 -5.85
CA PHE A 104 8.48 1.81 -6.05
C PHE A 104 7.17 1.57 -5.28
N GLY A 105 6.51 0.44 -5.50
CA GLY A 105 5.24 0.11 -4.84
C GLY A 105 5.36 0.08 -3.32
N HIS A 106 6.46 -0.49 -2.81
CA HIS A 106 6.75 -0.53 -1.39
C HIS A 106 6.90 0.87 -0.78
N HIS A 107 7.67 1.74 -1.41
CA HIS A 107 7.89 3.09 -0.89
C HIS A 107 6.65 3.97 -1.02
N VAL A 108 5.90 3.88 -2.13
CA VAL A 108 4.62 4.59 -2.29
C VAL A 108 3.63 4.15 -1.22
N GLY A 109 3.49 2.83 -1.01
CA GLY A 109 2.55 2.29 -0.02
C GLY A 109 2.86 2.73 1.41
N LEU A 110 4.15 2.76 1.78
CA LEU A 110 4.57 3.27 3.09
C LEU A 110 4.38 4.78 3.21
N ALA A 111 4.77 5.55 2.18
CA ALA A 111 4.60 7.01 2.17
C ALA A 111 3.12 7.38 2.30
N PHE A 112 2.25 6.71 1.54
CA PHE A 112 0.81 6.89 1.59
C PHE A 112 0.26 6.72 3.02
N GLN A 113 0.68 5.67 3.72
CA GLN A 113 0.21 5.40 5.09
C GLN A 113 0.72 6.45 6.09
N VAL A 114 1.99 6.87 5.97
CA VAL A 114 2.54 7.94 6.83
C VAL A 114 1.83 9.28 6.57
N ILE A 115 1.48 9.56 5.31
CA ILE A 115 0.73 10.76 4.93
C ILE A 115 -0.70 10.67 5.47
N ASP A 116 -1.39 9.53 5.34
CA ASP A 116 -2.73 9.33 5.90
C ASP A 116 -2.74 9.56 7.43
N ASP A 117 -1.77 9.02 8.16
CA ASP A 117 -1.57 9.26 9.59
C ASP A 117 -1.37 10.77 9.92
N ILE A 118 -0.64 11.49 9.08
CA ILE A 118 -0.42 12.94 9.23
C ILE A 118 -1.72 13.71 8.98
N LEU A 119 -2.45 13.36 7.92
CA LEU A 119 -3.69 14.03 7.56
C LEU A 119 -4.78 13.82 8.62
N ASP A 120 -4.87 12.64 9.22
CA ASP A 120 -5.85 12.35 10.29
C ASP A 120 -5.70 13.29 11.51
N VAL A 121 -4.47 13.73 11.81
CA VAL A 121 -4.19 14.63 12.94
C VAL A 121 -4.10 16.12 12.56
N THR A 122 -4.07 16.45 11.26
CA THR A 122 -3.86 17.85 10.82
C THR A 122 -5.05 18.47 10.10
N LEU A 123 -5.95 17.67 9.54
CA LEU A 123 -7.11 18.14 8.79
C LEU A 123 -8.42 17.95 9.57
N SER A 124 -9.41 18.79 9.29
CA SER A 124 -10.78 18.60 9.77
C SER A 124 -11.50 17.50 8.98
N SER A 125 -12.58 16.95 9.56
CA SER A 125 -13.41 15.93 8.89
C SER A 125 -13.97 16.42 7.54
N GLU A 126 -14.28 17.70 7.44
CA GLU A 126 -14.78 18.31 6.20
C GLU A 126 -13.72 18.30 5.10
N GLN A 127 -12.47 18.63 5.44
CA GLN A 127 -11.33 18.64 4.51
C GLN A 127 -10.91 17.24 4.08
N LEU A 128 -11.02 16.25 5.00
CA LEU A 128 -10.67 14.85 4.73
C LEU A 128 -11.73 14.10 3.91
N GLY A 129 -12.97 14.58 3.87
CA GLY A 129 -14.10 13.83 3.31
C GLY A 129 -14.46 12.55 4.11
N LYS A 130 -13.83 12.34 5.26
CA LYS A 130 -14.08 11.25 6.24
C LYS A 130 -13.93 11.82 7.65
N THR A 131 -14.38 11.08 8.67
CA THR A 131 -14.23 11.52 10.07
C THR A 131 -12.74 11.62 10.42
N ALA A 132 -12.25 12.80 10.81
CA ALA A 132 -10.91 13.03 11.33
C ALA A 132 -10.78 12.53 12.78
N GLY A 133 -9.55 12.21 13.20
CA GLY A 133 -9.26 11.79 14.57
C GLY A 133 -9.80 10.40 14.95
N LYS A 134 -10.20 9.59 13.96
CA LYS A 134 -10.65 8.20 14.21
C LYS A 134 -9.57 7.38 14.89
N ASP A 135 -8.32 7.52 14.47
CA ASP A 135 -7.20 6.77 15.01
C ASP A 135 -6.98 7.12 16.50
N ALA A 136 -7.13 8.39 16.86
CA ALA A 136 -7.07 8.82 18.26
C ALA A 136 -8.25 8.30 19.09
N ALA A 137 -9.46 8.25 18.52
CA ALA A 137 -10.66 7.78 19.20
C ALA A 137 -10.57 6.28 19.57
N VAL A 138 -9.91 5.46 18.74
CA VAL A 138 -9.68 4.02 19.00
C VAL A 138 -8.29 3.75 19.58
N GLN A 139 -7.56 4.78 20.00
CA GLN A 139 -6.20 4.69 20.54
C GLN A 139 -5.23 3.94 19.61
N LYS A 140 -5.37 4.14 18.32
CA LYS A 140 -4.52 3.54 17.30
C LYS A 140 -3.15 4.21 17.27
N ALA A 141 -2.11 3.40 17.15
CA ALA A 141 -0.76 3.92 16.96
C ALA A 141 -0.60 4.51 15.56
N THR A 142 -0.05 5.73 15.48
CA THR A 142 0.26 6.44 14.23
C THR A 142 1.68 6.96 14.25
N TYR A 143 2.26 7.28 13.08
CA TYR A 143 3.59 7.90 13.04
C TYR A 143 3.65 9.20 13.85
N PRO A 144 2.69 10.15 13.74
CA PRO A 144 2.69 11.34 14.58
C PRO A 144 2.67 11.06 16.08
N SER A 145 1.94 10.02 16.54
CA SER A 145 1.89 9.67 17.96
C SER A 145 3.20 9.06 18.48
N ILE A 146 3.94 8.32 17.64
CA ILE A 146 5.17 7.61 18.05
C ILE A 146 6.42 8.50 17.90
N VAL A 147 6.54 9.23 16.79
CA VAL A 147 7.78 9.97 16.47
C VAL A 147 7.61 11.47 16.39
N GLY A 148 6.40 11.99 16.53
CA GLY A 148 6.03 13.38 16.36
C GLY A 148 5.82 13.82 14.92
N LEU A 149 5.00 14.86 14.73
CA LEU A 149 4.55 15.32 13.41
C LEU A 149 5.70 15.73 12.47
N ALA A 150 6.68 16.49 13.00
CA ALA A 150 7.81 16.95 12.18
C ALA A 150 8.65 15.79 11.61
N LYS A 151 8.89 14.77 12.43
CA LYS A 151 9.64 13.57 11.99
C LYS A 151 8.82 12.71 11.05
N SER A 152 7.50 12.62 11.23
CA SER A 152 6.60 11.92 10.32
C SER A 152 6.62 12.55 8.92
N ARG A 153 6.56 13.90 8.83
CA ARG A 153 6.69 14.62 7.56
C ARG A 153 8.02 14.35 6.87
N LYS A 154 9.12 14.30 7.62
CA LYS A 154 10.43 13.94 7.06
C LYS A 154 10.44 12.52 6.53
N ILE A 155 9.90 11.55 7.27
CA ILE A 155 9.80 10.14 6.85
C ILE A 155 8.98 10.02 5.56
N ALA A 156 7.84 10.71 5.47
CA ALA A 156 7.01 10.72 4.25
C ALA A 156 7.79 11.28 3.06
N ALA A 157 8.49 12.40 3.22
CA ALA A 157 9.30 13.01 2.17
C ALA A 157 10.45 12.07 1.71
N ASP A 158 11.15 11.44 2.65
CA ASP A 158 12.23 10.50 2.36
C ASP A 158 11.70 9.27 1.57
N LEU A 159 10.56 8.69 2.00
CA LEU A 159 9.92 7.58 1.31
C LEU A 159 9.45 7.97 -0.10
N THR A 160 8.87 9.15 -0.25
CA THR A 160 8.46 9.70 -1.56
C THR A 160 9.67 9.83 -2.49
N ALA A 161 10.77 10.39 -2.01
CA ALA A 161 12.00 10.50 -2.79
C ALA A 161 12.57 9.12 -3.20
N MET A 162 12.48 8.11 -2.31
CA MET A 162 12.88 6.73 -2.60
C MET A 162 11.98 6.10 -3.67
N ALA A 163 10.67 6.36 -3.64
CA ALA A 163 9.73 5.89 -4.66
C ALA A 163 10.12 6.41 -6.06
N TYR A 164 10.33 7.72 -6.21
CA TYR A 164 10.79 8.27 -7.48
C TYR A 164 12.15 7.74 -7.91
N ALA A 165 13.09 7.57 -6.97
CA ALA A 165 14.40 7.02 -7.26
C ALA A 165 14.32 5.59 -7.82
N ALA A 166 13.38 4.78 -7.35
CA ALA A 166 13.14 3.42 -7.84
C ALA A 166 12.72 3.38 -9.33
N LEU A 167 12.11 4.45 -9.87
CA LEU A 167 11.68 4.52 -11.26
C LEU A 167 12.80 4.90 -12.25
N LYS A 168 13.98 5.33 -11.78
CA LYS A 168 15.12 5.72 -12.65
C LYS A 168 15.49 4.70 -13.73
N PRO A 169 15.44 3.35 -13.47
CA PRO A 169 15.74 2.36 -14.51
C PRO A 169 14.83 2.42 -15.75
N PHE A 170 13.66 3.06 -15.65
CA PHE A 170 12.71 3.20 -16.75
C PHE A 170 13.00 4.40 -17.66
N LYS A 171 14.00 5.21 -17.35
CA LYS A 171 14.50 6.32 -18.22
C LYS A 171 13.39 7.24 -18.75
N GLY A 172 12.47 7.68 -17.88
CA GLY A 172 11.37 8.56 -18.22
C GLY A 172 10.16 7.88 -18.87
N GLN A 173 10.13 6.54 -18.95
CA GLN A 173 8.96 5.79 -19.44
C GLN A 173 7.94 5.46 -18.32
N ALA A 174 8.19 5.91 -17.11
CA ALA A 174 7.32 5.64 -15.94
C ALA A 174 6.38 6.82 -15.60
N VAL A 175 6.10 7.71 -16.55
CA VAL A 175 5.32 8.95 -16.34
C VAL A 175 3.96 8.69 -15.66
N VAL A 176 3.29 7.59 -16.00
CA VAL A 176 1.99 7.25 -15.39
C VAL A 176 2.16 6.86 -13.91
N LEU A 177 3.23 6.12 -13.58
CA LEU A 177 3.53 5.77 -12.18
C LEU A 177 3.97 6.98 -11.37
N GLU A 178 4.73 7.90 -11.99
CA GLU A 178 5.11 9.18 -11.37
C GLU A 178 3.87 10.04 -11.10
N ALA A 179 2.96 10.16 -12.07
CA ALA A 179 1.70 10.88 -11.91
C ALA A 179 0.79 10.25 -10.84
N LEU A 180 0.76 8.91 -10.74
CA LEU A 180 0.03 8.22 -9.69
C LEU A 180 0.63 8.50 -8.31
N ALA A 181 1.96 8.47 -8.18
CA ALA A 181 2.63 8.84 -6.95
C ALA A 181 2.35 10.31 -6.57
N ASP A 182 2.40 11.22 -7.53
CA ASP A 182 2.01 12.63 -7.33
C ASP A 182 0.59 12.79 -6.79
N TYR A 183 -0.35 12.00 -7.28
CA TYR A 183 -1.74 12.03 -6.83
C TYR A 183 -1.93 11.45 -5.41
N LEU A 184 -1.22 10.36 -5.11
CA LEU A 184 -1.38 9.65 -3.82
C LEU A 184 -0.60 10.30 -2.67
N LEU A 185 0.48 11.05 -2.97
CA LEU A 185 1.44 11.54 -1.98
C LEU A 185 1.38 13.08 -1.79
N LYS A 186 0.46 13.76 -2.44
CA LYS A 186 0.19 15.20 -2.26
C LYS A 186 -1.05 15.44 -1.43
#